data_f22f412351f8dfb23930d59e150a1391
#
_entry.id   f22f412351f8dfb23930d59e150a1391
#
_cell.length_a   1.000
_cell.length_b   1.000
_cell.length_c   1.000
_cell.angle_alpha   90.00
_cell.angle_beta   90.00
_cell.angle_gamma   90.00
#
_symmetry.space_group_name_H-M   'P 1'
#
loop_
_entity.id
_entity.type
_entity.pdbx_description
1 polymer ?
#
loop_
_entity_poly.entity_id
_entity_poly.type
_entity_poly.pdbx_seq_one_letter_code
_entity_poly.pdbx_strand_id
1 'polypeptide(L)'
;MDGRTKVYFTSDAHLGSGYHADPRTGECRLVRWLQSIEGDARAVYFLGDMFDYWFEYRTGVPRGHVRFLGQVALMADQGIEIHFFAGNHDVWFADYLEKELGAQVHHEEALVTLDGKTFRLAHGDKEYCGLSWTNRFLYRLFRHPVARCLYAAVHPRWTVGFALSCSLRSRKRGVRKATVGQVPHAYHNEYFEIEKEWLVRWTKAHIEEHPEVDYYLFGHRHLLVDLALRGEKRIVILGDWLQYNSFAVWDGSALWIDQFLEEEDQV
;
A
#
# COMPACT_ATOMS: atom_id res chain seq x y z
N MET A 1 -19.06 23.88 8.97
CA MET A 1 -18.81 22.45 8.69
C MET A 1 -17.67 22.42 7.71
N ASP A 2 -16.61 21.74 8.04
CA ASP A 2 -15.45 21.59 7.17
C ASP A 2 -15.94 20.87 5.91
N GLY A 3 -15.66 21.42 4.72
CA GLY A 3 -16.17 20.87 3.45
C GLY A 3 -15.52 19.53 3.04
N ARG A 4 -14.76 18.92 3.96
CA ARG A 4 -14.05 17.66 3.77
C ARG A 4 -14.97 16.47 3.97
N THR A 5 -15.29 15.80 2.88
CA THR A 5 -16.24 14.67 2.88
C THR A 5 -15.65 13.38 2.30
N LYS A 6 -14.57 13.49 1.52
CA LYS A 6 -14.02 12.35 0.79
C LYS A 6 -13.03 11.54 1.61
N VAL A 7 -13.00 10.25 1.33
CA VAL A 7 -12.01 9.31 1.86
C VAL A 7 -11.17 8.79 0.72
N TYR A 8 -9.85 8.86 0.88
CA TYR A 8 -8.88 8.47 -0.13
C TYR A 8 -8.14 7.20 0.30
N PHE A 9 -7.91 6.31 -0.67
CA PHE A 9 -7.21 5.04 -0.45
C PHE A 9 -6.09 4.91 -1.49
N THR A 10 -4.89 4.56 -1.05
CA THR A 10 -3.76 4.28 -1.93
C THR A 10 -2.81 3.29 -1.31
N SER A 11 -1.87 2.74 -2.10
CA SER A 11 -0.89 1.75 -1.63
C SER A 11 0.36 1.73 -2.53
N ASP A 12 1.35 0.94 -2.15
CA ASP A 12 2.47 0.52 -3.00
C ASP A 12 3.26 1.70 -3.61
N ALA A 13 3.57 2.70 -2.78
CA ALA A 13 4.40 3.84 -3.21
C ALA A 13 5.89 3.50 -3.25
N HIS A 14 6.32 2.51 -2.45
CA HIS A 14 7.70 2.04 -2.38
C HIS A 14 8.72 3.18 -2.34
N LEU A 15 8.47 4.17 -1.51
CA LEU A 15 9.35 5.31 -1.33
C LEU A 15 10.76 4.85 -0.94
N GLY A 16 11.76 5.42 -1.59
CA GLY A 16 13.17 5.03 -1.43
C GLY A 16 13.60 3.85 -2.30
N SER A 17 12.69 3.31 -3.12
CA SER A 17 13.07 2.28 -4.10
C SER A 17 13.97 2.85 -5.19
N GLY A 18 14.82 2.01 -5.75
CA GLY A 18 15.63 2.37 -6.93
C GLY A 18 14.86 2.30 -8.26
N TYR A 19 13.53 2.49 -8.25
CA TYR A 19 12.72 2.47 -9.46
C TYR A 19 12.96 3.73 -10.30
N HIS A 20 12.89 4.90 -9.69
CA HIS A 20 13.25 6.15 -10.33
C HIS A 20 14.75 6.43 -10.21
N ALA A 21 15.36 7.02 -11.24
CA ALA A 21 16.76 7.42 -11.22
C ALA A 21 17.04 8.43 -10.09
N ASP A 22 16.11 9.38 -9.85
CA ASP A 22 16.07 10.19 -8.65
C ASP A 22 14.98 9.68 -7.69
N PRO A 23 15.34 9.20 -6.49
CA PRO A 23 14.37 8.73 -5.49
C PRO A 23 13.35 9.80 -5.05
N ARG A 24 13.65 11.08 -5.26
CA ARG A 24 12.74 12.19 -4.94
C ARG A 24 11.56 12.30 -5.89
N THR A 25 11.69 11.81 -7.12
CA THR A 25 10.62 11.93 -8.14
C THR A 25 9.31 11.35 -7.64
N GLY A 26 9.30 10.09 -7.20
CA GLY A 26 8.10 9.45 -6.65
C GLY A 26 7.60 10.11 -5.37
N GLU A 27 8.51 10.48 -4.45
CA GLU A 27 8.15 11.18 -3.22
C GLU A 27 7.47 12.53 -3.51
N CYS A 28 8.04 13.35 -4.40
CA CYS A 28 7.47 14.66 -4.74
C CYS A 28 6.12 14.52 -5.45
N ARG A 29 5.94 13.52 -6.31
CA ARG A 29 4.67 13.23 -6.98
C ARG A 29 3.58 12.88 -5.95
N LEU A 30 3.88 11.99 -5.04
CA LEU A 30 2.95 11.60 -3.97
C LEU A 30 2.59 12.80 -3.07
N VAL A 31 3.55 13.67 -2.76
CA VAL A 31 3.31 14.91 -2.00
C VAL A 31 2.39 15.86 -2.74
N ARG A 32 2.59 16.07 -4.05
CA ARG A 32 1.69 16.93 -4.85
C ARG A 32 0.26 16.38 -4.90
N TRP A 33 0.11 15.07 -5.01
CA TRP A 33 -1.19 14.46 -4.89
C TRP A 33 -1.84 14.71 -3.52
N LEU A 34 -1.12 14.50 -2.42
CA LEU A 34 -1.63 14.78 -1.08
C LEU A 34 -2.06 16.24 -0.93
N GLN A 35 -1.28 17.18 -1.46
CA GLN A 35 -1.63 18.61 -1.48
C GLN A 35 -2.90 18.90 -2.30
N SER A 36 -3.10 18.17 -3.39
CA SER A 36 -4.30 18.36 -4.23
C SER A 36 -5.59 17.90 -3.58
N ILE A 37 -5.52 16.99 -2.62
CA ILE A 37 -6.69 16.41 -1.94
C ILE A 37 -6.94 16.98 -0.53
N GLU A 38 -6.01 17.74 0.04
CA GLU A 38 -6.12 18.24 1.43
C GLU A 38 -7.34 19.12 1.68
N GLY A 39 -7.88 19.73 0.62
CA GLY A 39 -9.06 20.60 0.70
C GLY A 39 -10.39 19.86 0.91
N ASP A 40 -10.49 18.59 0.50
CA ASP A 40 -11.73 17.82 0.55
C ASP A 40 -11.59 16.45 1.24
N ALA A 41 -10.37 16.02 1.57
CA ALA A 41 -10.11 14.77 2.28
C ALA A 41 -10.50 14.87 3.75
N ARG A 42 -11.40 13.99 4.21
CA ARG A 42 -11.64 13.77 5.64
C ARG A 42 -10.73 12.68 6.21
N ALA A 43 -10.33 11.70 5.38
CA ALA A 43 -9.43 10.63 5.76
C ALA A 43 -8.59 10.15 4.58
N VAL A 44 -7.36 9.67 4.87
CA VAL A 44 -6.48 9.01 3.92
C VAL A 44 -6.00 7.68 4.47
N TYR A 45 -6.20 6.61 3.69
CA TYR A 45 -5.81 5.25 4.02
C TYR A 45 -4.66 4.80 3.11
N PHE A 46 -3.50 4.57 3.68
CA PHE A 46 -2.33 3.98 3.02
C PHE A 46 -2.32 2.47 3.27
N LEU A 47 -2.66 1.67 2.26
CA LEU A 47 -2.86 0.22 2.40
C LEU A 47 -1.58 -0.60 2.22
N GLY A 48 -0.49 -0.14 2.83
CA GLY A 48 0.80 -0.84 2.92
C GLY A 48 1.76 -0.58 1.78
N ASP A 49 3.01 -0.99 1.99
CA ASP A 49 4.14 -0.84 1.06
C ASP A 49 4.35 0.63 0.62
N MET A 50 4.08 1.58 1.53
CA MET A 50 4.37 2.98 1.28
C MET A 50 5.86 3.25 1.23
N PHE A 51 6.63 2.48 1.98
CA PHE A 51 8.09 2.52 1.99
C PHE A 51 8.67 1.22 1.42
N ASP A 52 9.73 1.32 0.61
CA ASP A 52 10.43 0.14 0.11
C ASP A 52 11.15 -0.64 1.21
N TYR A 53 11.41 0.03 2.30
CA TYR A 53 11.93 -0.53 3.55
C TYR A 53 11.60 0.41 4.70
N TRP A 54 11.00 -0.13 5.77
CA TRP A 54 10.78 0.59 7.01
C TRP A 54 11.09 -0.30 8.21
N PHE A 55 11.86 0.21 9.14
CA PHE A 55 12.14 -0.42 10.42
C PHE A 55 12.35 0.67 11.47
N GLU A 56 11.58 0.65 12.51
CA GLU A 56 11.72 1.57 13.64
C GLU A 56 12.65 1.00 14.70
N TYR A 57 13.81 1.64 14.84
CA TYR A 57 14.69 1.45 15.98
C TYR A 57 14.19 2.31 17.14
N ARG A 58 14.63 1.99 18.37
CA ARG A 58 14.20 2.75 19.56
C ARG A 58 14.43 4.27 19.45
N THR A 59 15.46 4.69 18.77
CA THR A 59 15.90 6.11 18.69
C THR A 59 16.13 6.56 17.25
N GLY A 60 15.57 5.89 16.26
CA GLY A 60 15.77 6.27 14.88
C GLY A 60 14.90 5.51 13.90
N VAL A 61 14.60 6.19 12.80
CA VAL A 61 13.87 5.67 11.65
C VAL A 61 14.73 5.73 10.40
N PRO A 62 14.37 5.07 9.30
CA PRO A 62 15.07 5.17 8.03
C PRO A 62 15.23 6.62 7.56
N ARG A 63 16.35 6.92 6.94
CA ARG A 63 16.63 8.26 6.37
C ARG A 63 15.82 8.46 5.09
N GLY A 64 15.37 9.68 4.86
CA GLY A 64 14.61 10.09 3.68
C GLY A 64 13.13 10.31 4.03
N HIS A 65 12.31 10.40 2.99
CA HIS A 65 10.85 10.52 3.08
C HIS A 65 10.36 11.77 3.84
N VAL A 66 11.23 12.75 4.05
CA VAL A 66 10.95 13.93 4.90
C VAL A 66 9.79 14.77 4.34
N ARG A 67 9.67 14.85 3.00
CA ARG A 67 8.60 15.61 2.36
C ARG A 67 7.26 14.93 2.51
N PHE A 68 7.23 13.61 2.29
CA PHE A 68 6.03 12.81 2.46
C PHE A 68 5.56 12.82 3.92
N LEU A 69 6.46 12.52 4.86
CA LEU A 69 6.14 12.53 6.29
C LEU A 69 5.70 13.92 6.76
N GLY A 70 6.37 14.98 6.28
CA GLY A 70 6.00 16.36 6.60
C GLY A 70 4.62 16.75 6.05
N GLN A 71 4.27 16.34 4.83
CA GLN A 71 2.95 16.58 4.26
C GLN A 71 1.86 15.81 5.02
N VAL A 72 2.12 14.56 5.39
CA VAL A 72 1.21 13.75 6.21
C VAL A 72 0.97 14.39 7.57
N ALA A 73 2.03 14.85 8.24
CA ALA A 73 1.92 15.57 9.52
C ALA A 73 1.06 16.82 9.39
N LEU A 74 1.30 17.65 8.36
CA LEU A 74 0.49 18.85 8.10
C LEU A 74 -1.00 18.51 7.89
N MET A 75 -1.31 17.45 7.16
CA MET A 75 -2.69 17.01 6.96
C MET A 75 -3.34 16.53 8.26
N ALA A 76 -2.60 15.78 9.09
CA ALA A 76 -3.06 15.35 10.41
C ALA A 76 -3.31 16.54 11.35
N ASP A 77 -2.41 17.53 11.37
CA ASP A 77 -2.56 18.78 12.14
C ASP A 77 -3.80 19.59 11.70
N GLN A 78 -4.22 19.44 10.44
CA GLN A 78 -5.45 20.03 9.91
C GLN A 78 -6.70 19.21 10.25
N GLY A 79 -6.56 18.08 10.95
CA GLY A 79 -7.68 17.22 11.38
C GLY A 79 -8.11 16.18 10.34
N ILE A 80 -7.29 15.92 9.31
CA ILE A 80 -7.51 14.81 8.37
C ILE A 80 -7.09 13.50 9.06
N GLU A 81 -7.96 12.51 9.07
CA GLU A 81 -7.63 11.20 9.64
C GLU A 81 -6.64 10.46 8.74
N ILE A 82 -5.51 10.04 9.31
CA ILE A 82 -4.44 9.36 8.59
C ILE A 82 -4.31 7.93 9.10
N HIS A 83 -4.38 6.96 8.18
CA HIS A 83 -4.27 5.54 8.49
C HIS A 83 -3.16 4.88 7.66
N PHE A 84 -2.27 4.16 8.34
CA PHE A 84 -1.25 3.34 7.70
C PHE A 84 -1.51 1.86 7.98
N PHE A 85 -1.58 1.06 6.94
CA PHE A 85 -1.55 -0.40 7.03
C PHE A 85 -0.13 -0.89 6.79
N ALA A 86 0.28 -1.89 7.55
CA ALA A 86 1.56 -2.53 7.34
C ALA A 86 1.50 -3.45 6.12
N GLY A 87 2.38 -3.21 5.16
CA GLY A 87 2.63 -4.11 4.04
C GLY A 87 3.74 -5.12 4.34
N ASN A 88 4.25 -5.77 3.30
CA ASN A 88 5.36 -6.71 3.46
C ASN A 88 6.75 -6.03 3.42
N HIS A 89 6.87 -4.83 2.86
CA HIS A 89 8.10 -4.03 2.85
C HIS A 89 8.25 -3.14 4.08
N ASP A 90 7.15 -2.71 4.67
CA ASP A 90 7.10 -1.80 5.80
C ASP A 90 6.39 -2.40 7.03
N VAL A 91 6.51 -3.72 7.20
CA VAL A 91 5.86 -4.52 8.25
C VAL A 91 6.26 -4.13 9.68
N TRP A 92 7.36 -3.39 9.85
CA TRP A 92 7.93 -3.08 11.16
C TRP A 92 7.66 -1.66 11.64
N PHE A 93 6.46 -1.17 11.41
CA PHE A 93 5.96 0.00 12.13
C PHE A 93 5.94 -0.27 13.64
N ALA A 94 6.27 0.74 14.44
CA ALA A 94 6.07 0.71 15.88
C ALA A 94 5.18 1.89 16.29
N ASP A 95 5.73 2.93 16.87
CA ASP A 95 4.95 4.05 17.40
C ASP A 95 5.34 5.41 16.79
N TYR A 96 6.29 5.44 15.86
CA TYR A 96 6.77 6.67 15.25
C TYR A 96 5.67 7.39 14.46
N LEU A 97 4.97 6.67 13.58
CA LEU A 97 3.91 7.28 12.76
C LEU A 97 2.74 7.78 13.63
N GLU A 98 2.45 7.08 14.73
CA GLU A 98 1.39 7.50 15.66
C GLU A 98 1.81 8.71 16.47
N LYS A 99 3.02 8.71 17.04
CA LYS A 99 3.49 9.76 17.95
C LYS A 99 3.93 11.03 17.24
N GLU A 100 4.57 10.89 16.07
CA GLU A 100 5.15 12.03 15.36
C GLU A 100 4.24 12.61 14.29
N LEU A 101 3.34 11.78 13.72
CA LEU A 101 2.47 12.21 12.63
C LEU A 101 0.98 12.24 13.02
N GLY A 102 0.62 11.76 14.22
CA GLY A 102 -0.80 11.64 14.60
C GLY A 102 -1.59 10.60 13.77
N ALA A 103 -0.92 9.70 13.07
CA ALA A 103 -1.55 8.68 12.26
C ALA A 103 -2.05 7.50 13.11
N GLN A 104 -2.91 6.67 12.55
CA GLN A 104 -3.30 5.37 13.11
C GLN A 104 -2.60 4.26 12.33
N VAL A 105 -1.97 3.31 13.03
CA VAL A 105 -1.24 2.20 12.41
C VAL A 105 -2.01 0.89 12.56
N HIS A 106 -2.26 0.23 11.44
CA HIS A 106 -2.95 -1.06 11.35
C HIS A 106 -1.96 -2.15 10.94
N HIS A 107 -1.65 -3.07 11.84
CA HIS A 107 -0.79 -4.23 11.56
C HIS A 107 -1.53 -5.39 10.91
N GLU A 108 -2.85 -5.36 10.98
CA GLU A 108 -3.77 -6.36 10.45
C GLU A 108 -4.79 -5.68 9.54
N GLU A 109 -5.60 -6.48 8.86
CA GLU A 109 -6.75 -5.99 8.14
C GLU A 109 -7.75 -5.27 9.07
N ALA A 110 -8.54 -4.37 8.51
CA ALA A 110 -9.59 -3.69 9.25
C ALA A 110 -10.91 -3.70 8.49
N LEU A 111 -12.00 -3.81 9.24
CA LEU A 111 -13.34 -3.51 8.76
C LEU A 111 -13.70 -2.08 9.20
N VAL A 112 -13.95 -1.22 8.24
CA VAL A 112 -14.26 0.19 8.46
C VAL A 112 -15.62 0.50 7.87
N THR A 113 -16.50 1.12 8.65
CA THR A 113 -17.80 1.59 8.14
C THR A 113 -17.72 3.06 7.79
N LEU A 114 -17.93 3.39 6.53
CA LEU A 114 -17.93 4.73 5.98
C LEU A 114 -19.30 5.00 5.36
N ASP A 115 -20.01 5.99 5.88
CA ASP A 115 -21.31 6.44 5.37
C ASP A 115 -22.32 5.27 5.17
N GLY A 116 -22.30 4.29 6.11
CA GLY A 116 -23.21 3.13 6.10
C GLY A 116 -22.76 1.97 5.19
N LYS A 117 -21.60 2.07 4.52
CA LYS A 117 -20.98 1.00 3.75
C LYS A 117 -19.79 0.41 4.50
N THR A 118 -19.63 -0.90 4.45
CA THR A 118 -18.52 -1.61 5.11
C THR A 118 -17.42 -1.95 4.14
N PHE A 119 -16.23 -1.46 4.46
CA PHE A 119 -14.99 -1.65 3.73
C PHE A 119 -14.09 -2.64 4.47
N ARG A 120 -13.63 -3.69 3.79
CA ARG A 120 -12.51 -4.50 4.24
C ARG A 120 -11.24 -3.94 3.61
N LEU A 121 -10.36 -3.42 4.45
CA LEU A 121 -9.10 -2.82 4.06
C LEU A 121 -7.96 -3.73 4.48
N ALA A 122 -7.09 -4.09 3.54
CA ALA A 122 -5.90 -4.89 3.82
C ALA A 122 -4.81 -4.59 2.78
N HIS A 123 -3.55 -4.89 3.12
CA HIS A 123 -2.48 -4.82 2.11
C HIS A 123 -2.66 -5.91 1.05
N GLY A 124 -2.98 -7.13 1.46
CA GLY A 124 -3.25 -8.23 0.52
C GLY A 124 -2.18 -9.32 0.48
N ASP A 125 -1.10 -9.21 1.23
CA ASP A 125 -0.02 -10.19 1.27
C ASP A 125 -0.37 -11.47 2.05
N LYS A 126 -1.37 -11.40 2.92
CA LYS A 126 -1.83 -12.52 3.78
C LYS A 126 -2.82 -13.44 3.09
N GLU A 127 -3.61 -12.92 2.16
CA GLU A 127 -4.68 -13.62 1.46
C GLU A 127 -4.19 -14.67 0.45
N TYR A 128 -2.87 -14.76 0.23
CA TYR A 128 -2.29 -15.71 -0.72
C TYR A 128 -2.36 -17.16 -0.22
N CYS A 129 -3.37 -17.89 -0.68
CA CYS A 129 -3.59 -19.31 -0.33
C CYS A 129 -2.51 -20.28 -0.85
N GLY A 130 -1.65 -19.83 -1.77
CA GLY A 130 -0.61 -20.65 -2.41
C GLY A 130 0.80 -20.51 -1.83
N LEU A 131 0.94 -19.85 -0.67
CA LEU A 131 2.26 -19.72 -0.02
C LEU A 131 2.84 -21.09 0.30
N SER A 132 4.06 -21.38 -0.25
CA SER A 132 4.84 -22.52 0.18
C SER A 132 5.07 -22.46 1.69
N TRP A 133 5.31 -23.59 2.32
CA TRP A 133 5.59 -23.65 3.75
C TRP A 133 6.78 -22.74 4.16
N THR A 134 7.78 -22.59 3.28
CA THR A 134 8.93 -21.68 3.46
C THR A 134 8.50 -20.22 3.51
N ASN A 135 7.61 -19.79 2.64
CA ASN A 135 7.11 -18.43 2.63
C ASN A 135 6.23 -18.14 3.86
N ARG A 136 5.40 -19.11 4.28
CA ARG A 136 4.64 -18.99 5.54
C ARG A 136 5.54 -18.87 6.75
N PHE A 137 6.64 -19.64 6.77
CA PHE A 137 7.62 -19.59 7.84
C PHE A 137 8.32 -18.22 7.87
N LEU A 138 8.79 -17.71 6.72
CA LEU A 138 9.42 -16.40 6.62
C LEU A 138 8.45 -15.28 7.01
N TYR A 139 7.20 -15.34 6.55
CA TYR A 139 6.15 -14.40 6.93
C TYR A 139 5.98 -14.32 8.45
N ARG A 140 5.87 -15.48 9.13
CA ARG A 140 5.76 -15.55 10.59
C ARG A 140 7.04 -15.09 11.29
N LEU A 141 8.21 -15.46 10.76
CA LEU A 141 9.50 -15.08 11.31
C LEU A 141 9.68 -13.56 11.32
N PHE A 142 9.40 -12.89 10.21
CA PHE A 142 9.53 -11.42 10.11
C PHE A 142 8.57 -10.67 11.05
N ARG A 143 7.41 -11.23 11.34
CA ARG A 143 6.43 -10.65 12.28
C ARG A 143 6.63 -11.08 13.74
N HIS A 144 7.56 -12.00 13.99
CA HIS A 144 7.79 -12.51 15.34
C HIS A 144 8.57 -11.50 16.21
N PRO A 145 8.09 -11.16 17.43
CA PRO A 145 8.71 -10.12 18.27
C PRO A 145 10.17 -10.41 18.62
N VAL A 146 10.54 -11.68 18.84
CA VAL A 146 11.93 -12.06 19.10
C VAL A 146 12.81 -11.84 17.88
N ALA A 147 12.34 -12.18 16.67
CA ALA A 147 13.10 -11.93 15.44
C ALA A 147 13.28 -10.43 15.21
N ARG A 148 12.25 -9.62 15.48
CA ARG A 148 12.32 -8.15 15.43
C ARG A 148 13.36 -7.61 16.43
N CYS A 149 13.37 -8.14 17.66
CA CYS A 149 14.34 -7.74 18.68
C CYS A 149 15.78 -8.10 18.26
N LEU A 150 16.01 -9.30 17.74
CA LEU A 150 17.32 -9.73 17.22
C LEU A 150 17.76 -8.87 16.02
N TYR A 151 16.85 -8.56 15.13
CA TYR A 151 17.12 -7.67 14.00
C TYR A 151 17.50 -6.27 14.47
N ALA A 152 16.79 -5.72 15.46
CA ALA A 152 17.07 -4.42 16.05
C ALA A 152 18.45 -4.35 16.75
N ALA A 153 18.96 -5.49 17.23
CA ALA A 153 20.29 -5.57 17.86
C ALA A 153 21.44 -5.50 16.83
N VAL A 154 21.15 -5.72 15.55
CA VAL A 154 22.16 -5.62 14.49
C VAL A 154 22.26 -4.16 14.05
N HIS A 155 23.50 -3.67 13.85
CA HIS A 155 23.70 -2.28 13.47
C HIS A 155 22.99 -1.94 12.14
N PRO A 156 22.26 -0.79 12.06
CA PRO A 156 21.47 -0.40 10.88
C PRO A 156 22.23 -0.43 9.55
N ARG A 157 23.54 -0.14 9.58
CA ARG A 157 24.40 -0.19 8.38
C ARG A 157 24.35 -1.56 7.68
N TRP A 158 24.21 -2.65 8.44
CA TRP A 158 24.17 -4.01 7.90
C TRP A 158 22.75 -4.42 7.50
N THR A 159 21.78 -4.14 8.36
CA THR A 159 20.39 -4.53 8.16
C THR A 159 19.74 -3.80 7.01
N VAL A 160 19.89 -2.48 6.94
CA VAL A 160 19.34 -1.66 5.85
C VAL A 160 19.96 -2.03 4.50
N GLY A 161 21.30 -2.13 4.44
CA GLY A 161 22.00 -2.53 3.22
C GLY A 161 21.59 -3.92 2.72
N PHE A 162 21.40 -4.88 3.64
CA PHE A 162 20.93 -6.22 3.33
C PHE A 162 19.48 -6.19 2.79
N ALA A 163 18.57 -5.50 3.48
CA ALA A 163 17.16 -5.42 3.09
C ALA A 163 16.98 -4.79 1.71
N LEU A 164 17.62 -3.64 1.45
CA LEU A 164 17.60 -2.98 0.14
C LEU A 164 18.20 -3.88 -0.95
N SER A 165 19.27 -4.63 -0.65
CA SER A 165 19.85 -5.59 -1.59
C SER A 165 18.89 -6.74 -1.92
N CYS A 166 18.13 -7.21 -0.93
CA CYS A 166 17.11 -8.25 -1.13
C CYS A 166 15.95 -7.73 -1.98
N SER A 167 15.46 -6.51 -1.72
CA SER A 167 14.43 -5.85 -2.52
C SER A 167 14.85 -5.71 -3.98
N LEU A 168 16.04 -5.16 -4.24
CA LEU A 168 16.60 -5.02 -5.59
C LEU A 168 16.78 -6.37 -6.30
N ARG A 169 17.24 -7.42 -5.60
CA ARG A 169 17.37 -8.77 -6.17
C ARG A 169 16.03 -9.40 -6.52
N SER A 170 15.02 -9.20 -5.66
CA SER A 170 13.67 -9.69 -5.91
C SER A 170 13.08 -9.07 -7.18
N ARG A 171 13.21 -7.75 -7.33
CA ARG A 171 12.76 -7.01 -8.53
C ARG A 171 13.50 -7.45 -9.79
N LYS A 172 14.85 -7.55 -9.73
CA LYS A 172 15.64 -8.05 -10.88
C LYS A 172 15.25 -9.47 -11.30
N ARG A 173 14.85 -10.33 -10.35
CA ARG A 173 14.34 -11.67 -10.66
C ARG A 173 12.94 -11.62 -11.27
N GLY A 174 12.09 -10.72 -10.81
CA GLY A 174 10.77 -10.46 -11.40
C GLY A 174 10.89 -10.00 -12.86
N VAL A 175 11.70 -8.97 -13.11
CA VAL A 175 12.00 -8.46 -14.45
C VAL A 175 12.61 -9.55 -15.34
N ARG A 176 13.58 -10.34 -14.83
CA ARG A 176 14.21 -11.42 -15.61
C ARG A 176 13.26 -12.58 -15.92
N LYS A 177 12.30 -12.89 -15.04
CA LYS A 177 11.24 -13.87 -15.34
C LYS A 177 10.28 -13.35 -16.39
N ALA A 178 9.98 -12.05 -16.36
CA ALA A 178 9.15 -11.39 -17.34
C ALA A 178 9.85 -11.31 -18.74
N THR A 179 11.17 -11.06 -18.80
CA THR A 179 11.93 -11.02 -20.07
C THR A 179 12.16 -12.39 -20.70
N VAL A 180 12.12 -13.47 -19.93
CA VAL A 180 12.25 -14.84 -20.47
C VAL A 180 10.93 -15.40 -20.99
N GLY A 181 9.83 -14.76 -20.65
CA GLY A 181 8.49 -15.21 -21.04
C GLY A 181 7.49 -14.12 -21.38
N GLN A 182 7.78 -12.84 -21.25
CA GLN A 182 6.98 -11.70 -21.67
C GLN A 182 7.42 -10.42 -20.95
N VAL A 183 7.32 -9.29 -21.64
CA VAL A 183 7.74 -7.94 -21.23
C VAL A 183 7.14 -7.50 -19.89
N PRO A 184 7.88 -6.77 -19.01
CA PRO A 184 7.35 -6.24 -17.76
C PRO A 184 6.22 -5.20 -17.89
N HIS A 185 5.94 -4.71 -19.08
CA HIS A 185 4.76 -3.92 -19.42
C HIS A 185 3.48 -4.77 -19.55
N ALA A 186 3.51 -6.02 -19.14
CA ALA A 186 2.47 -7.02 -19.38
C ALA A 186 1.25 -6.92 -18.46
N TYR A 187 1.09 -5.86 -17.72
CA TYR A 187 -0.21 -5.61 -17.08
C TYR A 187 -1.24 -5.00 -18.05
N HIS A 188 -0.82 -4.60 -19.24
CA HIS A 188 -1.68 -4.34 -20.41
C HIS A 188 -1.81 -5.56 -21.34
N ASN A 189 -1.62 -6.77 -20.83
CA ASN A 189 -1.82 -7.93 -21.66
C ASN A 189 -3.33 -8.12 -21.89
N GLU A 190 -3.75 -8.14 -23.15
CA GLU A 190 -5.09 -8.56 -23.62
C GLU A 190 -5.52 -9.94 -23.08
N TYR A 191 -4.62 -10.65 -22.40
CA TYR A 191 -4.79 -11.98 -21.81
C TYR A 191 -4.69 -12.02 -20.29
N PHE A 192 -4.70 -10.86 -19.58
CA PHE A 192 -4.77 -10.90 -18.12
C PHE A 192 -6.17 -11.38 -17.71
N GLU A 193 -6.26 -12.65 -17.35
CA GLU A 193 -7.49 -13.22 -16.85
C GLU A 193 -7.67 -12.79 -15.38
N ILE A 194 -8.44 -11.74 -15.18
CA ILE A 194 -8.77 -11.16 -13.87
C ILE A 194 -9.34 -12.22 -12.91
N GLU A 195 -10.01 -13.21 -13.46
CA GLU A 195 -10.56 -14.36 -12.74
C GLU A 195 -9.48 -15.27 -12.14
N LYS A 196 -8.25 -15.22 -12.66
CA LYS A 196 -7.11 -15.99 -12.15
C LYS A 196 -6.31 -15.22 -11.10
N GLU A 197 -6.59 -13.91 -10.93
CA GLU A 197 -5.94 -13.12 -9.89
C GLU A 197 -6.31 -13.66 -8.51
N TRP A 198 -5.29 -13.94 -7.70
CA TRP A 198 -5.51 -14.68 -6.46
C TRP A 198 -6.28 -13.88 -5.39
N LEU A 199 -6.18 -12.54 -5.33
CA LEU A 199 -7.02 -11.71 -4.46
C LEU A 199 -8.48 -11.75 -4.90
N VAL A 200 -8.74 -11.73 -6.20
CA VAL A 200 -10.11 -11.89 -6.75
C VAL A 200 -10.66 -13.26 -6.40
N ARG A 201 -9.87 -14.31 -6.58
CA ARG A 201 -10.27 -15.69 -6.22
C ARG A 201 -10.50 -15.84 -4.72
N TRP A 202 -9.60 -15.26 -3.92
CA TRP A 202 -9.72 -15.29 -2.47
C TRP A 202 -11.01 -14.58 -2.04
N THR A 203 -11.25 -13.36 -2.53
CA THR A 203 -12.47 -12.60 -2.21
C THR A 203 -13.72 -13.37 -2.59
N LYS A 204 -13.78 -13.93 -3.81
CA LYS A 204 -14.93 -14.76 -4.27
C LYS A 204 -15.17 -15.98 -3.39
N ALA A 205 -14.12 -16.58 -2.83
CA ALA A 205 -14.23 -17.72 -1.94
C ALA A 205 -14.73 -17.35 -0.53
N HIS A 206 -14.44 -16.14 -0.06
CA HIS A 206 -14.76 -15.72 1.32
C HIS A 206 -15.91 -14.71 1.41
N ILE A 207 -16.48 -14.32 0.29
CA ILE A 207 -17.54 -13.30 0.23
C ILE A 207 -18.82 -13.69 1.01
N GLU A 208 -19.12 -14.97 1.08
CA GLU A 208 -20.29 -15.50 1.81
C GLU A 208 -20.02 -15.59 3.33
N GLU A 209 -18.76 -15.63 3.74
CA GLU A 209 -18.36 -15.64 5.15
C GLU A 209 -18.47 -14.23 5.78
N HIS A 210 -18.44 -13.19 4.92
CA HIS A 210 -18.49 -11.80 5.30
C HIS A 210 -19.60 -11.04 4.57
N PRO A 211 -20.88 -11.38 4.86
CA PRO A 211 -22.02 -10.76 4.20
C PRO A 211 -22.14 -9.27 4.43
N GLU A 212 -21.57 -8.76 5.54
CA GLU A 212 -21.59 -7.36 5.93
C GLU A 212 -20.66 -6.47 5.09
N VAL A 213 -19.66 -7.06 4.40
CA VAL A 213 -18.66 -6.29 3.63
C VAL A 213 -19.21 -5.92 2.26
N ASP A 214 -19.23 -4.63 1.93
CA ASP A 214 -19.61 -4.10 0.62
C ASP A 214 -18.40 -3.98 -0.32
N TYR A 215 -17.26 -3.51 0.19
CA TYR A 215 -16.06 -3.21 -0.59
C TYR A 215 -14.83 -3.90 -0.01
N TYR A 216 -14.05 -4.54 -0.89
CA TYR A 216 -12.76 -5.16 -0.57
C TYR A 216 -11.65 -4.36 -1.26
N LEU A 217 -10.79 -3.67 -0.49
CA LEU A 217 -9.70 -2.86 -1.03
C LEU A 217 -8.34 -3.46 -0.66
N PHE A 218 -7.49 -3.63 -1.67
CA PHE A 218 -6.17 -4.23 -1.55
C PHE A 218 -5.10 -3.45 -2.30
N GLY A 219 -3.86 -3.54 -1.83
CA GLY A 219 -2.62 -3.20 -2.54
C GLY A 219 -1.86 -4.42 -3.04
N HIS A 220 -0.54 -4.45 -2.80
CA HIS A 220 0.39 -5.56 -2.94
C HIS A 220 0.62 -6.09 -4.36
N ARG A 221 -0.39 -6.08 -5.19
CA ARG A 221 -0.32 -6.73 -6.51
C ARG A 221 0.19 -5.84 -7.63
N HIS A 222 0.32 -4.55 -7.37
CA HIS A 222 0.67 -3.56 -8.40
C HIS A 222 -0.21 -3.69 -9.65
N LEU A 223 -1.46 -4.07 -9.47
CA LEU A 223 -2.47 -4.21 -10.50
C LEU A 223 -3.58 -3.22 -10.23
N LEU A 224 -4.08 -2.60 -11.28
CA LEU A 224 -5.25 -1.75 -11.19
C LEU A 224 -6.48 -2.58 -11.56
N VAL A 225 -7.30 -2.92 -10.57
CA VAL A 225 -8.50 -3.75 -10.75
C VAL A 225 -9.67 -3.10 -10.04
N ASP A 226 -10.79 -3.01 -10.73
CA ASP A 226 -12.08 -2.63 -10.20
C ASP A 226 -13.13 -3.59 -10.76
N LEU A 227 -13.59 -4.51 -9.92
CA LEU A 227 -14.47 -5.59 -10.34
C LEU A 227 -15.70 -5.67 -9.45
N ALA A 228 -16.87 -5.58 -10.07
CA ALA A 228 -18.12 -5.88 -9.41
C ALA A 228 -18.24 -7.39 -9.12
N LEU A 229 -18.67 -7.69 -7.92
CA LEU A 229 -18.89 -9.05 -7.44
C LEU A 229 -20.38 -9.30 -7.23
N ARG A 230 -20.72 -10.53 -6.85
CA ARG A 230 -22.08 -10.95 -6.53
C ARG A 230 -22.66 -10.12 -5.37
N GLY A 231 -23.94 -9.74 -5.43
CA GLY A 231 -24.62 -9.04 -4.33
C GLY A 231 -24.19 -7.59 -4.15
N GLU A 232 -23.90 -6.87 -5.24
CA GLU A 232 -23.46 -5.47 -5.26
C GLU A 232 -22.13 -5.19 -4.56
N LYS A 233 -21.40 -6.24 -4.19
CA LYS A 233 -20.07 -6.11 -3.59
C LYS A 233 -19.01 -5.80 -4.66
N ARG A 234 -17.91 -5.16 -4.26
CA ARG A 234 -16.80 -4.81 -5.18
C ARG A 234 -15.46 -5.18 -4.59
N ILE A 235 -14.55 -5.61 -5.44
CA ILE A 235 -13.13 -5.70 -5.13
C ILE A 235 -12.38 -4.65 -5.93
N VAL A 236 -11.50 -3.92 -5.23
CA VAL A 236 -10.60 -2.93 -5.81
C VAL A 236 -9.17 -3.28 -5.42
N ILE A 237 -8.28 -3.39 -6.39
CA ILE A 237 -6.84 -3.47 -6.19
C ILE A 237 -6.27 -2.14 -6.69
N LEU A 238 -5.57 -1.43 -5.81
CA LEU A 238 -5.29 0.01 -5.94
C LEU A 238 -4.19 0.38 -6.94
N GLY A 239 -3.50 -0.60 -7.54
CA GLY A 239 -2.36 -0.30 -8.39
C GLY A 239 -1.10 0.02 -7.58
N ASP A 240 -0.36 1.02 -8.02
CA ASP A 240 0.88 1.50 -7.38
C ASP A 240 1.21 2.95 -7.74
N TRP A 241 2.27 3.50 -7.12
CA TRP A 241 2.86 4.81 -7.43
C TRP A 241 4.15 4.72 -8.25
N LEU A 242 4.43 3.57 -8.82
CA LEU A 242 5.59 3.34 -9.68
C LEU A 242 5.22 3.49 -11.17
N GLN A 243 4.01 3.05 -11.53
CA GLN A 243 3.51 3.04 -12.92
C GLN A 243 2.16 3.74 -13.06
N TYR A 244 1.22 3.46 -12.14
CA TYR A 244 -0.17 3.89 -12.28
C TYR A 244 -0.44 5.24 -11.62
N ASN A 245 0.30 5.59 -10.55
CA ASN A 245 0.02 6.77 -9.70
C ASN A 245 -1.46 6.81 -9.29
N SER A 246 -1.99 5.67 -8.86
CA SER A 246 -3.42 5.44 -8.70
C SER A 246 -3.86 5.49 -7.25
N PHE A 247 -5.10 5.86 -7.08
CA PHE A 247 -5.78 5.91 -5.78
C PHE A 247 -7.28 5.67 -5.98
N ALA A 248 -7.98 5.27 -4.91
CA ALA A 248 -9.43 5.22 -4.92
C ALA A 248 -10.02 6.34 -4.07
N VAL A 249 -11.24 6.75 -4.40
CA VAL A 249 -11.98 7.82 -3.73
C VAL A 249 -13.36 7.32 -3.36
N TRP A 250 -13.75 7.55 -2.10
CA TRP A 250 -15.11 7.41 -1.60
C TRP A 250 -15.68 8.77 -1.24
N ASP A 251 -16.81 9.16 -1.82
CA ASP A 251 -17.45 10.47 -1.58
C ASP A 251 -18.68 10.42 -0.64
N GLY A 252 -18.91 9.25 -0.03
CA GLY A 252 -20.10 8.99 0.79
C GLY A 252 -21.22 8.26 0.02
N SER A 253 -21.12 8.16 -1.30
CA SER A 253 -22.13 7.51 -2.15
C SER A 253 -21.54 6.54 -3.17
N ALA A 254 -20.39 6.85 -3.73
CA ALA A 254 -19.71 6.09 -4.77
C ALA A 254 -18.22 5.90 -4.46
N LEU A 255 -17.70 4.75 -4.89
CA LEU A 255 -16.26 4.44 -4.89
C LEU A 255 -15.79 4.39 -6.35
N TRP A 256 -14.69 5.08 -6.68
CA TRP A 256 -14.04 4.97 -7.98
C TRP A 256 -12.53 5.01 -7.85
N ILE A 257 -11.83 4.53 -8.87
CA ILE A 257 -10.37 4.64 -8.99
C ILE A 257 -10.05 5.83 -9.90
N ASP A 258 -8.99 6.55 -9.54
CA ASP A 258 -8.45 7.65 -10.32
C ASP A 258 -6.92 7.57 -10.36
N GLN A 259 -6.30 8.36 -11.24
CA GLN A 259 -4.86 8.43 -11.42
C GLN A 259 -4.40 9.89 -11.31
N PHE A 260 -3.32 10.09 -10.57
CA PHE A 260 -2.69 11.41 -10.50
C PHE A 260 -1.74 11.59 -11.69
N LEU A 261 -2.18 12.40 -12.66
CA LEU A 261 -1.41 12.76 -13.84
C LEU A 261 -0.82 14.17 -13.66
N GLU A 262 0.46 14.31 -13.87
CA GLU A 262 1.13 15.61 -13.92
C GLU A 262 1.05 16.18 -15.34
N GLU A 263 1.19 17.51 -15.49
CA GLU A 263 1.16 18.13 -16.84
C GLU A 263 2.24 17.56 -17.76
N GLU A 264 3.36 17.10 -17.21
CA GLU A 264 4.45 16.47 -17.95
C GLU A 264 4.11 15.04 -18.45
N ASP A 265 3.12 14.38 -17.84
CA ASP A 265 2.67 13.03 -18.22
C ASP A 265 1.59 13.07 -19.35
N GLN A 266 1.16 14.28 -19.78
CA GLN A 266 0.10 14.48 -20.76
C GLN A 266 0.60 14.66 -22.22
N VAL A 267 1.90 14.44 -22.49
CA VAL A 267 2.52 14.61 -23.83
C VAL A 267 2.80 13.28 -24.51
#